data_cdc6b2b11e0f6f93e45f1274eebfef19
#
_entry.id   cdc6b2b11e0f6f93e45f1274eebfef19
#
_cell.length_a   1.000
_cell.length_b   1.000
_cell.length_c   1.000
_cell.angle_alpha   90.00
_cell.angle_beta   90.00
_cell.angle_gamma   90.00
#
_symmetry.space_group_name_H-M   'P 1'
#
loop_
_entity.id
_entity.type
_entity.pdbx_description
1 polymer ?
#
loop_
_entity_poly.entity_id
_entity_poly.type
_entity_poly.pdbx_seq_one_letter_code
_entity_poly.pdbx_strand_id
1 'polypeptide(L)'
;VKTLAQIKEEFKDFIILITFGTHIPEVMANIKALEKEYEVLIPSVPVAGECVFNRSYLVRNGEEIMNAYNLMADEESKEVFKNMCYFEYTGELKYLYAMESSKDEAFKILNLNSEEDYLDLGAYRGDTIDEFLKYTCNHYHSITALEPEPKTFKKLVEAKGDLENTTLLNKAVWSFDTELEFRADMGRGSLIKNNGGLLAETVSIDSLAEDTKFTYIKMDVEGVEFVVLSGGMTLMAEHKPKLNIACYHRCCDIYRLPAVIHRANPNYKIYMRHHPYIPCWDTNLYCI
;
A
#
# COMPACT_ATOMS: atom_id res chain seq x y z
N VAL A 1 4.90 32.99 4.56
CA VAL A 1 3.65 32.21 4.55
C VAL A 1 2.50 33.17 4.79
N LYS A 2 1.43 33.11 3.99
CA LYS A 2 0.22 33.92 4.14
C LYS A 2 -0.92 33.04 4.70
N THR A 3 -1.80 33.66 5.49
CA THR A 3 -3.03 33.01 5.94
C THR A 3 -4.08 33.01 4.82
N LEU A 4 -5.09 32.16 4.91
CA LEU A 4 -6.21 32.15 3.94
C LEU A 4 -6.92 33.51 3.89
N ALA A 5 -7.08 34.20 5.03
CA ALA A 5 -7.66 35.56 5.09
C ALA A 5 -6.85 36.56 4.25
N GLN A 6 -5.52 36.55 4.37
CA GLN A 6 -4.63 37.40 3.58
C GLN A 6 -4.68 37.08 2.08
N ILE A 7 -4.82 35.79 1.71
CA ILE A 7 -4.99 35.40 0.31
C ILE A 7 -6.31 35.92 -0.26
N LYS A 8 -7.41 35.88 0.50
CA LYS A 8 -8.72 36.41 0.11
C LYS A 8 -8.72 37.93 -0.14
N GLU A 9 -7.91 38.65 0.60
CA GLU A 9 -7.77 40.11 0.40
C GLU A 9 -6.99 40.43 -0.88
N GLU A 10 -6.03 39.60 -1.27
CA GLU A 10 -5.11 39.83 -2.38
C GLU A 10 -5.63 39.28 -3.72
N PHE A 11 -6.33 38.14 -3.70
CA PHE A 11 -6.78 37.43 -4.89
C PHE A 11 -8.29 37.22 -4.84
N LYS A 12 -8.98 37.51 -5.96
CA LYS A 12 -10.41 37.28 -6.10
C LYS A 12 -10.73 35.80 -6.37
N ASP A 13 -9.90 35.17 -7.20
CA ASP A 13 -10.05 33.79 -7.63
C ASP A 13 -8.74 33.04 -7.39
N PHE A 14 -8.83 31.88 -6.74
CA PHE A 14 -7.70 30.97 -6.51
C PHE A 14 -8.18 29.56 -6.27
N ILE A 15 -7.32 28.60 -6.52
CA ILE A 15 -7.50 27.16 -6.24
C ILE A 15 -6.63 26.81 -5.04
N ILE A 16 -7.13 25.93 -4.19
CA ILE A 16 -6.37 25.39 -3.06
C ILE A 16 -5.81 24.02 -3.47
N LEU A 17 -4.49 23.88 -3.39
CA LEU A 17 -3.82 22.59 -3.59
C LEU A 17 -3.42 22.01 -2.23
N ILE A 18 -3.93 20.82 -1.91
CA ILE A 18 -3.48 20.05 -0.74
C ILE A 18 -2.27 19.22 -1.16
N THR A 19 -1.12 19.49 -0.51
CA THR A 19 0.17 18.88 -0.88
C THR A 19 0.79 18.06 0.25
N PHE A 20 -0.02 17.55 1.16
CA PHE A 20 0.38 16.68 2.27
C PHE A 20 -0.61 15.52 2.41
N GLY A 21 -0.14 14.41 2.99
CA GLY A 21 -0.99 13.26 3.31
C GLY A 21 -1.56 13.34 4.72
N THR A 22 -2.81 12.89 4.92
CA THR A 22 -3.45 12.84 6.23
C THR A 22 -4.58 11.82 6.29
N HIS A 23 -4.70 11.15 7.43
CA HIS A 23 -5.86 10.34 7.85
C HIS A 23 -6.49 10.90 9.12
N ILE A 24 -6.04 12.06 9.60
CA ILE A 24 -6.54 12.70 10.82
C ILE A 24 -7.94 13.24 10.56
N PRO A 25 -9.00 12.75 11.26
CA PRO A 25 -10.40 13.10 10.98
C PRO A 25 -10.68 14.60 11.01
N GLU A 26 -10.08 15.31 11.97
CA GLU A 26 -10.26 16.76 12.11
C GLU A 26 -9.67 17.52 10.89
N VAL A 27 -8.49 17.11 10.42
CA VAL A 27 -7.85 17.72 9.24
C VAL A 27 -8.66 17.43 7.98
N MET A 28 -9.14 16.19 7.80
CA MET A 28 -10.01 15.82 6.69
C MET A 28 -11.33 16.61 6.71
N ALA A 29 -11.94 16.80 7.89
CA ALA A 29 -13.13 17.61 8.05
C ALA A 29 -12.88 19.07 7.68
N ASN A 30 -11.73 19.64 8.03
CA ASN A 30 -11.35 21.01 7.65
C ASN A 30 -11.16 21.13 6.13
N ILE A 31 -10.53 20.16 5.47
CA ILE A 31 -10.39 20.11 4.01
C ILE A 31 -11.79 20.08 3.35
N LYS A 32 -12.67 19.20 3.83
CA LYS A 32 -14.05 19.09 3.34
C LYS A 32 -14.88 20.38 3.57
N ALA A 33 -14.56 21.14 4.61
CA ALA A 33 -15.19 22.44 4.82
C ALA A 33 -14.69 23.48 3.80
N LEU A 34 -13.42 23.46 3.40
CA LEU A 34 -12.87 24.34 2.37
C LEU A 34 -13.52 24.11 1.00
N GLU A 35 -13.85 22.87 0.63
CA GLU A 35 -14.53 22.53 -0.64
C GLU A 35 -15.91 23.20 -0.80
N LYS A 36 -16.54 23.62 0.28
CA LYS A 36 -17.84 24.34 0.21
C LYS A 36 -17.72 25.76 -0.35
N GLU A 37 -16.53 26.34 -0.26
CA GLU A 37 -16.28 27.73 -0.62
C GLU A 37 -15.27 27.88 -1.76
N TYR A 38 -14.41 26.88 -1.97
CA TYR A 38 -13.28 26.93 -2.89
C TYR A 38 -13.19 25.68 -3.75
N GLU A 39 -12.55 25.82 -4.90
CA GLU A 39 -12.02 24.67 -5.64
C GLU A 39 -10.78 24.14 -4.90
N VAL A 40 -10.87 22.89 -4.42
CA VAL A 40 -9.79 22.22 -3.70
C VAL A 40 -9.38 20.99 -4.49
N LEU A 41 -8.10 20.90 -4.83
CA LEU A 41 -7.53 19.80 -5.59
C LEU A 41 -6.35 19.17 -4.84
N ILE A 42 -6.11 17.90 -5.09
CA ILE A 42 -4.93 17.19 -4.61
C ILE A 42 -4.12 16.77 -5.84
N PRO A 43 -2.92 17.34 -6.06
CA PRO A 43 -2.06 16.90 -7.13
C PRO A 43 -1.72 15.42 -6.94
N SER A 44 -2.01 14.59 -7.95
CA SER A 44 -1.57 13.21 -7.94
C SER A 44 -0.07 13.17 -8.24
N VAL A 45 0.70 12.96 -7.17
CA VAL A 45 2.15 12.76 -7.24
C VAL A 45 2.41 11.35 -6.68
N PRO A 46 2.97 10.44 -7.47
CA PRO A 46 3.26 9.09 -6.99
C PRO A 46 4.26 9.13 -5.83
N VAL A 47 4.09 8.26 -4.86
CA VAL A 47 5.03 8.11 -3.73
C VAL A 47 6.39 7.64 -4.24
N ALA A 48 6.38 6.78 -5.26
CA ALA A 48 7.58 6.25 -5.90
C ALA A 48 7.53 6.36 -7.43
N GLY A 49 8.69 6.65 -8.05
CA GLY A 49 8.81 6.78 -9.49
C GLY A 49 8.52 8.20 -10.00
N GLU A 50 8.55 8.37 -11.34
CA GLU A 50 8.43 9.66 -12.01
C GLU A 50 7.18 9.74 -12.91
N CYS A 51 6.28 8.78 -12.78
CA CYS A 51 5.10 8.67 -13.62
C CYS A 51 4.02 9.66 -13.20
N VAL A 52 3.37 10.29 -14.16
CA VAL A 52 2.18 11.13 -13.94
C VAL A 52 0.99 10.48 -14.66
N PHE A 53 -0.12 10.31 -13.93
CA PHE A 53 -1.35 9.71 -14.45
C PHE A 53 -2.12 10.73 -15.31
N ASN A 54 -1.70 10.91 -16.54
CA ASN A 54 -2.27 11.87 -17.49
C ASN A 54 -2.89 11.17 -18.72
N ARG A 55 -3.44 11.98 -19.65
CA ARG A 55 -4.07 11.44 -20.87
C ARG A 55 -3.13 10.53 -21.69
N SER A 56 -1.87 10.92 -21.83
CA SER A 56 -0.91 10.11 -22.60
C SER A 56 -0.61 8.79 -21.91
N TYR A 57 -0.59 8.78 -20.58
CA TYR A 57 -0.46 7.58 -19.77
C TYR A 57 -1.66 6.64 -19.94
N LEU A 58 -2.88 7.18 -19.86
CA LEU A 58 -4.12 6.42 -20.06
C LEU A 58 -4.22 5.82 -21.46
N VAL A 59 -3.86 6.58 -22.49
CA VAL A 59 -3.86 6.07 -23.88
C VAL A 59 -2.86 4.93 -24.06
N ARG A 60 -1.69 5.01 -23.40
CA ARG A 60 -0.62 4.01 -23.54
C ARG A 60 -0.94 2.72 -22.79
N ASN A 61 -1.52 2.83 -21.60
CA ASN A 61 -1.71 1.70 -20.67
C ASN A 61 -3.19 1.31 -20.54
N GLY A 62 -4.08 1.82 -21.39
CA GLY A 62 -5.54 1.65 -21.26
C GLY A 62 -6.00 0.20 -21.33
N GLU A 63 -5.33 -0.63 -22.14
CA GLU A 63 -5.64 -2.05 -22.25
C GLU A 63 -5.30 -2.79 -20.94
N GLU A 64 -4.10 -2.55 -20.39
CA GLU A 64 -3.69 -3.16 -19.11
C GLU A 64 -4.56 -2.69 -17.95
N ILE A 65 -4.94 -1.41 -17.92
CA ILE A 65 -5.85 -0.85 -16.93
C ILE A 65 -7.23 -1.54 -17.03
N MET A 66 -7.78 -1.71 -18.22
CA MET A 66 -9.07 -2.39 -18.42
C MET A 66 -9.00 -3.87 -18.07
N ASN A 67 -7.89 -4.54 -18.41
CA ASN A 67 -7.68 -5.94 -18.04
C ASN A 67 -7.67 -6.10 -16.52
N ALA A 68 -6.96 -5.24 -15.78
CA ALA A 68 -6.94 -5.25 -14.32
C ALA A 68 -8.32 -4.92 -13.71
N TYR A 69 -9.05 -3.94 -14.26
CA TYR A 69 -10.42 -3.65 -13.85
C TYR A 69 -11.33 -4.89 -13.95
N ASN A 70 -11.19 -5.67 -15.02
CA ASN A 70 -11.97 -6.89 -15.22
C ASN A 70 -11.58 -8.05 -14.28
N LEU A 71 -10.41 -7.97 -13.60
CA LEU A 71 -10.00 -8.93 -12.57
C LEU A 71 -10.64 -8.64 -11.20
N MET A 72 -11.25 -7.47 -11.02
CA MET A 72 -11.88 -7.10 -9.74
C MET A 72 -13.07 -8.01 -9.42
N ALA A 73 -13.07 -8.60 -8.22
CA ALA A 73 -13.96 -9.68 -7.83
C ALA A 73 -15.41 -9.24 -7.54
N ASP A 74 -15.63 -7.96 -7.21
CA ASP A 74 -16.94 -7.41 -6.91
C ASP A 74 -17.14 -5.99 -7.45
N GLU A 75 -18.37 -5.53 -7.46
CA GLU A 75 -18.73 -4.19 -7.97
C GLU A 75 -18.13 -3.06 -7.11
N GLU A 76 -17.99 -3.25 -5.80
CA GLU A 76 -17.35 -2.26 -4.93
C GLU A 76 -15.86 -2.07 -5.35
N SER A 77 -15.13 -3.14 -5.59
CA SER A 77 -13.74 -3.08 -6.08
C SER A 77 -13.64 -2.38 -7.43
N LYS A 78 -14.59 -2.61 -8.33
CA LYS A 78 -14.64 -1.92 -9.63
C LYS A 78 -14.91 -0.42 -9.48
N GLU A 79 -15.79 -0.03 -8.54
CA GLU A 79 -16.05 1.37 -8.23
C GLU A 79 -14.82 2.03 -7.59
N VAL A 80 -14.12 1.36 -6.64
CA VAL A 80 -12.87 1.84 -6.05
C VAL A 80 -11.82 2.04 -7.14
N PHE A 81 -11.61 1.03 -7.99
CA PHE A 81 -10.65 1.09 -9.11
C PHE A 81 -10.93 2.27 -10.05
N LYS A 82 -12.18 2.42 -10.47
CA LYS A 82 -12.62 3.50 -11.36
C LYS A 82 -12.42 4.88 -10.73
N ASN A 83 -12.84 5.06 -9.49
CA ASN A 83 -12.70 6.33 -8.78
C ASN A 83 -11.22 6.65 -8.49
N MET A 84 -10.38 5.66 -8.21
CA MET A 84 -8.94 5.86 -8.11
C MET A 84 -8.35 6.38 -9.42
N CYS A 85 -8.74 5.82 -10.58
CA CYS A 85 -8.30 6.35 -11.88
C CYS A 85 -8.78 7.79 -12.12
N TYR A 86 -10.01 8.14 -11.74
CA TYR A 86 -10.51 9.51 -11.85
C TYR A 86 -9.78 10.46 -10.91
N PHE A 87 -9.54 10.05 -9.67
CA PHE A 87 -8.77 10.86 -8.72
C PHE A 87 -7.34 11.12 -9.21
N GLU A 88 -6.63 10.07 -9.62
CA GLU A 88 -5.27 10.17 -10.15
C GLU A 88 -5.19 11.11 -11.37
N TYR A 89 -6.25 11.17 -12.18
CA TYR A 89 -6.30 12.02 -13.37
C TYR A 89 -6.70 13.46 -13.08
N THR A 90 -7.62 13.70 -12.12
CA THR A 90 -8.23 15.03 -11.89
C THR A 90 -7.76 15.72 -10.63
N GLY A 91 -7.36 14.97 -9.60
CA GLY A 91 -7.08 15.49 -8.26
C GLY A 91 -8.32 15.89 -7.46
N GLU A 92 -9.54 15.55 -7.93
CA GLU A 92 -10.78 15.95 -7.28
C GLU A 92 -11.13 15.02 -6.10
N LEU A 93 -11.30 15.59 -4.91
CA LEU A 93 -11.61 14.89 -3.65
C LEU A 93 -12.89 14.07 -3.70
N LYS A 94 -13.87 14.44 -4.51
CA LYS A 94 -15.13 13.69 -4.64
C LYS A 94 -14.94 12.22 -4.99
N TYR A 95 -13.88 11.91 -5.74
CA TYR A 95 -13.56 10.53 -6.11
C TYR A 95 -12.92 9.76 -4.96
N LEU A 96 -12.14 10.42 -4.08
CA LEU A 96 -11.66 9.80 -2.84
C LEU A 96 -12.82 9.43 -1.93
N TYR A 97 -13.75 10.36 -1.70
CA TYR A 97 -14.92 10.10 -0.85
C TYR A 97 -15.84 9.00 -1.41
N ALA A 98 -15.94 8.91 -2.75
CA ALA A 98 -16.78 7.90 -3.41
C ALA A 98 -16.23 6.48 -3.33
N MET A 99 -14.93 6.31 -3.00
CA MET A 99 -14.29 4.99 -2.91
C MET A 99 -13.97 4.57 -1.47
N GLU A 100 -14.31 5.38 -0.46
CA GLU A 100 -14.05 5.04 0.95
C GLU A 100 -14.73 3.71 1.33
N SER A 101 -13.94 2.79 1.84
CA SER A 101 -14.37 1.47 2.31
C SER A 101 -14.05 1.28 3.79
N SER A 102 -14.91 0.53 4.49
CA SER A 102 -14.65 0.16 5.87
C SER A 102 -13.48 -0.83 5.96
N LYS A 103 -12.50 -0.55 6.83
CA LYS A 103 -11.39 -1.47 7.09
C LYS A 103 -11.89 -2.79 7.69
N ASP A 104 -12.86 -2.75 8.59
CA ASP A 104 -13.43 -3.95 9.18
C ASP A 104 -14.16 -4.84 8.14
N GLU A 105 -14.83 -4.25 7.15
CA GLU A 105 -15.43 -5.02 6.05
C GLU A 105 -14.36 -5.60 5.11
N ALA A 106 -13.27 -4.85 4.85
CA ALA A 106 -12.16 -5.34 4.05
C ALA A 106 -11.47 -6.55 4.69
N PHE A 107 -11.25 -6.53 6.01
CA PHE A 107 -10.66 -7.66 6.73
C PHE A 107 -11.58 -8.89 6.82
N LYS A 108 -12.91 -8.72 6.73
CA LYS A 108 -13.83 -9.86 6.60
C LYS A 108 -13.60 -10.66 5.30
N ILE A 109 -13.13 -9.99 4.22
CA ILE A 109 -12.77 -10.68 2.97
C ILE A 109 -11.65 -11.68 3.24
N LEU A 110 -10.62 -11.29 3.99
CA LEU A 110 -9.48 -12.15 4.32
C LEU A 110 -9.86 -13.33 5.23
N ASN A 111 -10.91 -13.17 6.05
CA ASN A 111 -11.35 -14.19 6.99
C ASN A 111 -10.19 -14.81 7.78
N LEU A 112 -9.41 -13.93 8.44
CA LEU A 112 -8.25 -14.35 9.24
C LEU A 112 -8.69 -15.16 10.47
N ASN A 113 -7.84 -16.10 10.90
CA ASN A 113 -8.13 -16.99 12.02
C ASN A 113 -6.88 -17.28 12.87
N SER A 114 -6.99 -18.14 13.86
CA SER A 114 -5.92 -18.50 14.81
C SER A 114 -4.76 -19.32 14.22
N GLU A 115 -4.93 -19.86 13.03
CA GLU A 115 -3.95 -20.74 12.39
C GLU A 115 -3.10 -20.00 11.34
N GLU A 116 -3.12 -18.66 11.34
CA GLU A 116 -2.37 -17.90 10.35
C GLU A 116 -0.85 -17.94 10.65
N ASP A 117 -0.09 -18.29 9.62
CA ASP A 117 1.33 -18.00 9.49
C ASP A 117 1.45 -16.67 8.73
N TYR A 118 1.65 -15.59 9.49
CA TYR A 118 1.62 -14.22 8.98
C TYR A 118 3.00 -13.76 8.54
N LEU A 119 3.10 -13.22 7.32
CA LEU A 119 4.28 -12.55 6.79
C LEU A 119 3.99 -11.05 6.61
N ASP A 120 4.72 -10.21 7.33
CA ASP A 120 4.62 -8.74 7.27
C ASP A 120 5.84 -8.14 6.57
N LEU A 121 5.63 -7.63 5.37
CA LEU A 121 6.67 -7.04 4.53
C LEU A 121 6.57 -5.53 4.56
N GLY A 122 7.53 -4.88 5.25
CA GLY A 122 7.51 -3.47 5.58
C GLY A 122 6.78 -3.21 6.90
N ALA A 123 7.16 -3.93 7.95
CA ALA A 123 6.47 -3.91 9.24
C ALA A 123 6.61 -2.59 10.03
N TYR A 124 7.46 -1.67 9.57
CA TYR A 124 7.71 -0.37 10.19
C TYR A 124 7.95 -0.48 11.71
N ARG A 125 6.98 -0.07 12.53
CA ARG A 125 7.06 -0.15 14.01
C ARG A 125 6.11 -1.20 14.59
N GLY A 126 5.49 -2.02 13.74
CA GLY A 126 4.57 -3.08 14.12
C GLY A 126 3.10 -2.65 14.21
N ASP A 127 2.72 -1.55 13.59
CA ASP A 127 1.33 -1.10 13.47
C ASP A 127 0.47 -2.08 12.65
N THR A 128 1.02 -2.68 11.61
CA THR A 128 0.39 -3.76 10.84
C THR A 128 0.26 -5.06 11.63
N ILE A 129 1.22 -5.34 12.52
CA ILE A 129 1.11 -6.47 13.46
C ILE A 129 -0.04 -6.21 14.46
N ASP A 130 -0.17 -4.98 15.00
CA ASP A 130 -1.30 -4.64 15.88
C ASP A 130 -2.65 -4.80 15.17
N GLU A 131 -2.72 -4.41 13.91
CA GLU A 131 -3.91 -4.60 13.09
C GLU A 131 -4.23 -6.09 12.90
N PHE A 132 -3.25 -6.91 12.57
CA PHE A 132 -3.40 -8.37 12.47
C PHE A 132 -3.89 -8.98 13.79
N LEU A 133 -3.26 -8.63 14.91
CA LEU A 133 -3.65 -9.12 16.25
C LEU A 133 -5.09 -8.72 16.61
N LYS A 134 -5.54 -7.53 16.23
CA LYS A 134 -6.94 -7.10 16.40
C LYS A 134 -7.91 -8.06 15.71
N TYR A 135 -7.64 -8.41 14.43
CA TYR A 135 -8.56 -9.23 13.63
C TYR A 135 -8.47 -10.72 13.91
N THR A 136 -7.39 -11.19 14.53
CA THR A 136 -7.24 -12.58 15.00
C THR A 136 -7.52 -12.74 16.51
N CYS A 137 -7.94 -11.65 17.19
CA CYS A 137 -8.16 -11.65 18.64
C CYS A 137 -6.91 -12.11 19.43
N ASN A 138 -5.72 -11.74 18.98
CA ASN A 138 -4.41 -12.13 19.51
C ASN A 138 -4.11 -13.65 19.43
N HIS A 139 -4.77 -14.38 18.52
CA HIS A 139 -4.49 -15.79 18.27
C HIS A 139 -3.92 -15.96 16.86
N TYR A 140 -2.78 -16.61 16.75
CA TYR A 140 -2.09 -16.89 15.49
C TYR A 140 -1.13 -18.07 15.67
N HIS A 141 -0.69 -18.67 14.57
CA HIS A 141 0.31 -19.72 14.61
C HIS A 141 1.72 -19.12 14.66
N SER A 142 2.08 -18.28 13.71
CA SER A 142 3.37 -17.59 13.70
C SER A 142 3.31 -16.21 13.03
N ILE A 143 4.29 -15.34 13.36
CA ILE A 143 4.52 -14.05 12.70
C ILE A 143 5.97 -13.99 12.23
N THR A 144 6.19 -13.63 10.97
CA THR A 144 7.50 -13.23 10.44
C THR A 144 7.37 -11.82 9.89
N ALA A 145 8.18 -10.87 10.41
CA ALA A 145 8.08 -9.47 10.02
C ALA A 145 9.44 -8.90 9.60
N LEU A 146 9.45 -8.17 8.48
CA LEU A 146 10.64 -7.59 7.89
C LEU A 146 10.58 -6.07 7.90
N GLU A 147 11.67 -5.45 8.37
CA GLU A 147 11.88 -3.99 8.32
C GLU A 147 13.36 -3.71 7.98
N PRO A 148 13.66 -3.09 6.83
CA PRO A 148 15.05 -2.90 6.40
C PRO A 148 15.78 -1.75 7.11
N GLU A 149 15.07 -0.70 7.56
CA GLU A 149 15.71 0.46 8.18
C GLU A 149 16.13 0.15 9.64
N PRO A 150 17.44 0.15 9.99
CA PRO A 150 17.89 -0.35 11.29
C PRO A 150 17.33 0.39 12.50
N LYS A 151 17.10 1.71 12.39
CA LYS A 151 16.53 2.50 13.50
C LYS A 151 15.04 2.20 13.71
N THR A 152 14.32 1.97 12.63
CA THR A 152 12.91 1.58 12.65
C THR A 152 12.79 0.14 13.12
N PHE A 153 13.65 -0.76 12.63
CA PHE A 153 13.73 -2.14 13.10
C PHE A 153 13.97 -2.25 14.61
N LYS A 154 14.85 -1.41 15.16
CA LYS A 154 15.05 -1.37 16.62
C LYS A 154 13.75 -1.05 17.36
N LYS A 155 12.95 -0.12 16.85
CA LYS A 155 11.65 0.22 17.46
C LYS A 155 10.62 -0.90 17.27
N LEU A 156 10.67 -1.62 16.14
CA LEU A 156 9.86 -2.81 15.92
C LEU A 156 10.19 -3.88 16.97
N VAL A 157 11.48 -4.16 17.20
CA VAL A 157 11.93 -5.11 18.23
C VAL A 157 11.51 -4.66 19.63
N GLU A 158 11.65 -3.38 19.95
CA GLU A 158 11.19 -2.83 21.25
C GLU A 158 9.67 -2.97 21.45
N ALA A 159 8.88 -2.89 20.37
CA ALA A 159 7.41 -2.95 20.43
C ALA A 159 6.85 -4.38 20.34
N LYS A 160 7.51 -5.30 19.63
CA LYS A 160 6.96 -6.61 19.25
C LYS A 160 7.86 -7.79 19.59
N GLY A 161 9.08 -7.57 20.09
CA GLY A 161 10.05 -8.63 20.37
C GLY A 161 9.62 -9.64 21.46
N ASP A 162 8.65 -9.28 22.29
CA ASP A 162 8.11 -10.15 23.36
C ASP A 162 6.92 -11.01 22.90
N LEU A 163 6.47 -10.86 21.63
CA LEU A 163 5.39 -11.69 21.09
C LEU A 163 5.87 -13.13 20.88
N GLU A 164 5.09 -14.10 21.33
CA GLU A 164 5.39 -15.53 21.14
C GLU A 164 5.35 -15.89 19.65
N ASN A 165 6.11 -16.91 19.24
CA ASN A 165 6.17 -17.39 17.86
C ASN A 165 6.40 -16.30 16.81
N THR A 166 7.21 -15.27 17.16
CA THR A 166 7.46 -14.11 16.30
C THR A 166 8.93 -14.02 15.92
N THR A 167 9.20 -13.93 14.61
CA THR A 167 10.52 -13.72 14.04
C THR A 167 10.59 -12.33 13.41
N LEU A 168 11.52 -11.49 13.87
CA LEU A 168 11.74 -10.14 13.35
C LEU A 168 13.07 -10.12 12.60
N LEU A 169 13.07 -9.65 11.35
CA LEU A 169 14.24 -9.66 10.47
C LEU A 169 14.58 -8.24 10.00
N ASN A 170 15.84 -7.81 10.25
CA ASN A 170 16.34 -6.56 9.70
C ASN A 170 16.85 -6.79 8.27
N LYS A 171 15.93 -7.06 7.36
CA LYS A 171 16.19 -7.33 5.94
C LYS A 171 15.20 -6.56 5.07
N ALA A 172 15.63 -6.22 3.86
CA ALA A 172 14.74 -5.77 2.81
C ALA A 172 14.14 -6.98 2.10
N VAL A 173 12.97 -6.80 1.49
CA VAL A 173 12.37 -7.82 0.63
C VAL A 173 12.57 -7.45 -0.84
N TRP A 174 12.90 -8.45 -1.68
CA TRP A 174 13.16 -8.28 -3.10
C TRP A 174 12.73 -9.51 -3.90
N SER A 175 13.03 -9.54 -5.22
CA SER A 175 12.71 -10.70 -6.06
C SER A 175 13.69 -11.87 -5.91
N PHE A 176 14.83 -11.67 -5.29
CA PHE A 176 15.87 -12.68 -5.02
C PHE A 176 16.77 -12.23 -3.88
N ASP A 177 17.47 -13.18 -3.31
CA ASP A 177 18.36 -12.97 -2.17
C ASP A 177 19.68 -12.36 -2.65
N THR A 178 20.04 -11.19 -2.11
CA THR A 178 21.26 -10.45 -2.45
C THR A 178 21.52 -9.34 -1.41
N GLU A 179 22.50 -8.49 -1.69
CA GLU A 179 22.70 -7.22 -1.00
C GLU A 179 22.38 -6.06 -1.95
N LEU A 180 21.59 -5.11 -1.50
CA LEU A 180 21.24 -3.90 -2.27
C LEU A 180 21.54 -2.64 -1.46
N GLU A 181 21.91 -1.56 -2.14
CA GLU A 181 22.02 -0.25 -1.53
C GLU A 181 20.63 0.34 -1.27
N PHE A 182 20.37 0.70 -0.03
CA PHE A 182 19.11 1.23 0.47
C PHE A 182 19.29 2.64 1.04
N ARG A 183 18.43 3.57 0.71
CA ARG A 183 18.43 4.93 1.28
C ARG A 183 17.43 5.01 2.42
N ALA A 184 17.96 5.21 3.64
CA ALA A 184 17.17 5.32 4.88
C ALA A 184 16.73 6.76 5.24
N ASP A 185 17.10 7.76 4.45
CA ASP A 185 16.99 9.18 4.81
C ASP A 185 15.59 9.79 4.55
N MET A 186 14.63 9.02 4.05
CA MET A 186 13.29 9.51 3.73
C MET A 186 12.15 8.93 4.60
N GLY A 187 12.44 8.27 5.72
CA GLY A 187 11.41 7.71 6.61
C GLY A 187 10.58 6.62 5.92
N ARG A 188 9.25 6.83 5.78
CA ARG A 188 8.35 5.90 5.08
C ARG A 188 8.63 5.78 3.57
N GLY A 189 9.43 6.64 2.96
CA GLY A 189 9.77 6.64 1.53
C GLY A 189 11.16 6.08 1.24
N SER A 190 11.66 5.12 1.99
CA SER A 190 12.99 4.53 1.80
C SER A 190 13.06 3.71 0.51
N LEU A 191 13.81 4.19 -0.48
CA LEU A 191 13.93 3.57 -1.81
C LEU A 191 15.29 2.90 -2.00
N ILE A 192 15.32 1.77 -2.69
CA ILE A 192 16.55 1.15 -3.20
C ILE A 192 17.09 2.01 -4.34
N LYS A 193 18.32 2.57 -4.18
CA LYS A 193 19.02 3.35 -5.23
C LYS A 193 20.51 3.00 -5.27
N ASN A 194 21.03 2.96 -6.49
CA ASN A 194 22.46 2.74 -6.78
C ASN A 194 23.26 4.04 -6.59
N ASN A 195 23.56 4.48 -5.35
CA ASN A 195 24.67 5.43 -5.06
C ASN A 195 24.55 5.98 -3.62
N GLY A 196 25.37 5.45 -2.70
CA GLY A 196 25.65 6.05 -1.39
C GLY A 196 24.60 5.78 -0.30
N GLY A 197 23.88 4.64 -0.35
CA GLY A 197 22.96 4.15 0.68
C GLY A 197 23.59 3.17 1.67
N LEU A 198 22.82 2.76 2.67
CA LEU A 198 23.15 1.63 3.54
C LEU A 198 22.98 0.32 2.73
N LEU A 199 23.94 -0.61 2.84
CA LEU A 199 23.76 -1.96 2.33
C LEU A 199 22.72 -2.67 3.20
N ALA A 200 21.70 -3.24 2.56
CA ALA A 200 20.72 -4.10 3.19
C ALA A 200 20.74 -5.48 2.53
N GLU A 201 20.75 -6.52 3.35
CA GLU A 201 20.47 -7.86 2.87
C GLU A 201 19.02 -7.93 2.37
N THR A 202 18.81 -8.56 1.22
CA THR A 202 17.48 -8.81 0.69
C THR A 202 17.16 -10.29 0.72
N VAL A 203 15.88 -10.59 0.84
CA VAL A 203 15.34 -11.95 0.79
C VAL A 203 14.07 -11.97 -0.07
N SER A 204 13.86 -13.04 -0.81
CA SER A 204 12.62 -13.24 -1.58
C SER A 204 11.53 -13.89 -0.73
N ILE A 205 10.28 -13.72 -1.15
CA ILE A 205 9.15 -14.40 -0.50
C ILE A 205 9.31 -15.93 -0.64
N ASP A 206 9.72 -16.42 -1.80
CA ASP A 206 9.89 -17.85 -2.04
C ASP A 206 11.01 -18.44 -1.15
N SER A 207 12.13 -17.70 -0.92
CA SER A 207 13.18 -18.12 0.03
C SER A 207 12.69 -18.12 1.48
N LEU A 208 11.90 -17.14 1.90
CA LEU A 208 11.29 -17.12 3.23
C LEU A 208 10.31 -18.28 3.42
N ALA A 209 9.71 -18.78 2.34
CA ALA A 209 8.71 -19.84 2.35
C ALA A 209 9.31 -21.26 2.30
N GLU A 210 10.65 -21.43 2.22
CA GLU A 210 11.28 -22.75 2.23
C GLU A 210 10.98 -23.54 3.51
N ASP A 211 10.97 -22.85 4.65
CA ASP A 211 10.73 -23.45 5.97
C ASP A 211 9.34 -23.12 6.56
N THR A 212 8.61 -22.16 5.99
CA THR A 212 7.33 -21.68 6.54
C THR A 212 6.28 -21.53 5.45
N LYS A 213 5.17 -22.22 5.59
CA LYS A 213 4.02 -22.08 4.69
C LYS A 213 3.15 -20.90 5.11
N PHE A 214 3.51 -19.69 4.67
CA PHE A 214 2.71 -18.50 4.97
C PHE A 214 1.29 -18.63 4.43
N THR A 215 0.32 -18.27 5.26
CA THR A 215 -1.12 -18.29 4.94
C THR A 215 -1.70 -16.90 4.74
N TYR A 216 -1.02 -15.86 5.27
CA TYR A 216 -1.39 -14.47 5.10
C TYR A 216 -0.13 -13.60 4.90
N ILE A 217 -0.15 -12.73 3.89
CA ILE A 217 0.93 -11.78 3.58
C ILE A 217 0.36 -10.37 3.55
N LYS A 218 0.90 -9.48 4.38
CA LYS A 218 0.75 -8.02 4.26
C LYS A 218 2.00 -7.46 3.58
N MET A 219 1.81 -6.55 2.62
CA MET A 219 2.92 -5.90 1.92
C MET A 219 2.67 -4.41 1.76
N ASP A 220 3.61 -3.62 2.28
CA ASP A 220 3.67 -2.17 2.12
C ASP A 220 5.16 -1.78 2.10
N VAL A 221 5.75 -1.82 0.90
CA VAL A 221 7.21 -1.77 0.70
C VAL A 221 7.65 -0.61 -0.20
N GLU A 222 6.87 0.48 -0.13
CA GLU A 222 7.25 1.80 -0.64
C GLU A 222 7.58 1.81 -2.15
N GLY A 223 6.78 1.06 -2.94
CA GLY A 223 6.81 1.09 -4.41
C GLY A 223 7.69 0.03 -5.07
N VAL A 224 8.07 -1.02 -4.35
CA VAL A 224 8.74 -2.19 -4.91
C VAL A 224 7.85 -3.46 -4.90
N GLU A 225 6.56 -3.30 -4.62
CA GLU A 225 5.57 -4.39 -4.50
C GLU A 225 5.59 -5.33 -5.71
N PHE A 226 5.62 -4.79 -6.92
CA PHE A 226 5.68 -5.60 -8.15
C PHE A 226 6.92 -6.49 -8.20
N VAL A 227 8.07 -5.96 -7.79
CA VAL A 227 9.34 -6.70 -7.78
C VAL A 227 9.29 -7.79 -6.71
N VAL A 228 8.78 -7.46 -5.53
CA VAL A 228 8.65 -8.38 -4.40
C VAL A 228 7.68 -9.52 -4.71
N LEU A 229 6.50 -9.23 -5.28
CA LEU A 229 5.56 -10.27 -5.73
C LEU A 229 6.18 -11.19 -6.79
N SER A 230 7.08 -10.67 -7.62
CA SER A 230 7.80 -11.51 -8.59
C SER A 230 8.75 -12.52 -7.93
N GLY A 231 9.19 -12.26 -6.69
CA GLY A 231 9.97 -13.18 -5.86
C GLY A 231 9.13 -14.09 -4.95
N GLY A 232 7.80 -14.09 -5.10
CA GLY A 232 6.85 -14.94 -4.38
C GLY A 232 5.94 -15.75 -5.30
N MET A 233 6.33 -15.91 -6.57
CA MET A 233 5.50 -16.57 -7.57
C MET A 233 5.21 -18.03 -7.24
N THR A 234 6.20 -18.75 -6.67
CA THR A 234 6.06 -20.16 -6.31
C THR A 234 5.09 -20.32 -5.14
N LEU A 235 5.26 -19.53 -4.08
CA LEU A 235 4.37 -19.57 -2.92
C LEU A 235 2.93 -19.23 -3.32
N MET A 236 2.72 -18.18 -4.12
CA MET A 236 1.37 -17.80 -4.58
C MET A 236 0.73 -18.88 -5.47
N ALA A 237 1.51 -19.52 -6.35
CA ALA A 237 1.02 -20.58 -7.24
C ALA A 237 0.62 -21.84 -6.48
N GLU A 238 1.44 -22.28 -5.52
CA GLU A 238 1.29 -23.57 -4.86
C GLU A 238 0.40 -23.50 -3.61
N HIS A 239 0.48 -22.41 -2.85
CA HIS A 239 -0.16 -22.31 -1.54
C HIS A 239 -1.26 -21.26 -1.47
N LYS A 240 -1.30 -20.32 -2.41
CA LYS A 240 -2.33 -19.29 -2.50
C LYS A 240 -2.61 -18.60 -1.14
N PRO A 241 -1.60 -17.99 -0.48
CA PRO A 241 -1.83 -17.25 0.75
C PRO A 241 -2.82 -16.11 0.54
N LYS A 242 -3.53 -15.71 1.59
CA LYS A 242 -4.30 -14.46 1.60
C LYS A 242 -3.34 -13.28 1.46
N LEU A 243 -3.71 -12.27 0.67
CA LEU A 243 -2.84 -11.11 0.43
C LEU A 243 -3.55 -9.82 0.83
N ASN A 244 -2.80 -8.90 1.46
CA ASN A 244 -3.14 -7.51 1.66
C ASN A 244 -1.97 -6.65 1.17
N ILE A 245 -2.11 -6.05 -0.02
CA ILE A 245 -1.00 -5.41 -0.74
C ILE A 245 -1.33 -3.95 -0.98
N ALA A 246 -0.47 -3.02 -0.54
CA ALA A 246 -0.55 -1.61 -0.88
C ALA A 246 -0.42 -1.42 -2.40
N CYS A 247 -1.32 -0.65 -3.02
CA CYS A 247 -1.34 -0.45 -4.48
C CYS A 247 -1.41 1.02 -4.90
N TYR A 248 -0.82 1.90 -4.10
CA TYR A 248 -0.89 3.36 -4.28
C TYR A 248 0.48 4.05 -4.46
N HIS A 249 1.58 3.32 -4.37
CA HIS A 249 2.91 3.94 -4.40
C HIS A 249 3.31 4.41 -5.80
N ARG A 250 2.95 3.65 -6.83
CA ARG A 250 3.24 3.97 -8.23
C ARG A 250 1.97 4.03 -9.07
N CYS A 251 1.93 4.89 -10.06
CA CYS A 251 0.80 4.96 -11.00
C CYS A 251 0.46 3.61 -11.66
N CYS A 252 1.44 2.71 -11.79
CA CYS A 252 1.24 1.41 -12.41
C CYS A 252 0.78 0.31 -11.45
N ASP A 253 0.80 0.53 -10.15
CA ASP A 253 0.47 -0.49 -9.16
C ASP A 253 -0.99 -0.94 -9.30
N ILE A 254 -1.89 0.00 -9.58
CA ILE A 254 -3.32 -0.26 -9.78
C ILE A 254 -3.61 -1.36 -10.81
N TYR A 255 -2.76 -1.53 -11.83
CA TYR A 255 -2.98 -2.56 -12.86
C TYR A 255 -1.91 -3.64 -12.90
N ARG A 256 -0.66 -3.34 -12.54
CA ARG A 256 0.41 -4.34 -12.56
C ARG A 256 0.32 -5.35 -11.42
N LEU A 257 -0.08 -4.89 -10.22
CA LEU A 257 -0.18 -5.79 -9.08
C LEU A 257 -1.32 -6.81 -9.25
N PRO A 258 -2.55 -6.44 -9.63
CA PRO A 258 -3.57 -7.42 -9.97
C PRO A 258 -3.14 -8.41 -11.07
N ALA A 259 -2.45 -7.90 -12.11
CA ALA A 259 -1.99 -8.74 -13.21
C ALA A 259 -0.93 -9.76 -12.80
N VAL A 260 0.04 -9.41 -11.93
CA VAL A 260 1.06 -10.35 -11.45
C VAL A 260 0.45 -11.39 -10.51
N ILE A 261 -0.47 -10.99 -9.62
CA ILE A 261 -1.18 -11.90 -8.71
C ILE A 261 -2.00 -12.92 -9.52
N HIS A 262 -2.79 -12.46 -10.48
CA HIS A 262 -3.57 -13.34 -11.36
C HIS A 262 -2.69 -14.27 -12.20
N ARG A 263 -1.55 -13.80 -12.68
CA ARG A 263 -0.58 -14.62 -13.42
C ARG A 263 0.03 -15.71 -12.54
N ALA A 264 0.30 -15.42 -11.27
CA ALA A 264 0.80 -16.42 -10.32
C ALA A 264 -0.22 -17.50 -10.05
N ASN A 265 -1.47 -17.14 -9.80
CA ASN A 265 -2.56 -18.06 -9.61
C ASN A 265 -3.90 -17.45 -10.06
N PRO A 266 -4.47 -17.88 -11.20
CA PRO A 266 -5.73 -17.35 -11.72
C PRO A 266 -6.96 -17.55 -10.82
N ASN A 267 -6.85 -18.38 -9.77
CA ASN A 267 -7.94 -18.61 -8.83
C ASN A 267 -8.04 -17.55 -7.73
N TYR A 268 -7.14 -16.56 -7.69
CA TYR A 268 -7.30 -15.45 -6.76
C TYR A 268 -8.54 -14.63 -7.11
N LYS A 269 -9.36 -14.38 -6.09
CA LYS A 269 -10.36 -13.32 -6.13
C LYS A 269 -9.69 -12.04 -5.61
N ILE A 270 -9.63 -11.02 -6.44
CA ILE A 270 -8.91 -9.78 -6.17
C ILE A 270 -9.92 -8.67 -5.84
N TYR A 271 -9.89 -8.18 -4.62
CA TYR A 271 -10.71 -7.07 -4.14
C TYR A 271 -9.83 -5.83 -3.96
N MET A 272 -10.38 -4.65 -4.25
CA MET A 272 -9.71 -3.37 -4.02
C MET A 272 -10.54 -2.56 -3.03
N ARG A 273 -9.90 -2.00 -2.00
CA ARG A 273 -10.51 -1.15 -1.00
C ARG A 273 -9.64 0.05 -0.71
N HIS A 274 -10.27 1.19 -0.50
CA HIS A 274 -9.60 2.42 -0.08
C HIS A 274 -10.12 2.82 1.29
N HIS A 275 -9.19 3.03 2.23
CA HIS A 275 -9.55 3.49 3.57
C HIS A 275 -9.36 5.01 3.67
N PRO A 276 -10.15 5.69 4.54
CA PRO A 276 -10.12 7.14 4.63
C PRO A 276 -8.70 7.71 4.80
N TYR A 277 -8.14 8.21 3.74
CA TYR A 277 -6.84 8.85 3.65
C TYR A 277 -6.82 9.87 2.51
N ILE A 278 -6.20 11.02 2.71
CA ILE A 278 -5.92 12.02 1.69
C ILE A 278 -4.41 12.04 1.46
N PRO A 279 -3.89 11.81 0.26
CA PRO A 279 -4.53 11.40 -1.01
C PRO A 279 -5.00 9.93 -1.02
N CYS A 280 -4.90 9.22 -2.13
CA CYS A 280 -5.35 7.83 -2.27
C CYS A 280 -4.44 6.79 -1.55
N TRP A 281 -3.61 7.23 -0.60
CA TRP A 281 -2.81 6.33 0.22
C TRP A 281 -3.74 5.49 1.12
N ASP A 282 -3.29 4.30 1.53
CA ASP A 282 -4.13 3.28 2.16
C ASP A 282 -5.21 2.70 1.21
N THR A 283 -4.87 2.64 -0.11
CA THR A 283 -5.60 1.81 -1.08
C THR A 283 -4.89 0.46 -1.22
N ASN A 284 -5.62 -0.62 -0.97
CA ASN A 284 -5.03 -1.95 -0.85
C ASN A 284 -5.79 -2.97 -1.70
N LEU A 285 -5.06 -3.98 -2.19
CA LEU A 285 -5.62 -5.21 -2.75
C LEU A 285 -5.77 -6.25 -1.64
N TYR A 286 -6.95 -6.82 -1.54
CA TYR A 286 -7.29 -7.94 -0.67
C TYR A 286 -7.54 -9.16 -1.55
N CYS A 287 -6.72 -10.20 -1.43
CA CYS A 287 -6.80 -11.35 -2.34
C CYS A 287 -6.99 -12.66 -1.57
N ILE A 288 -7.91 -13.50 -2.04
CA ILE A 288 -8.24 -14.80 -1.43
C ILE A 288 -8.39 -15.89 -2.49
#